data_b3e215f84223afda1aa9c33853b2346b
#
_entry.id   b3e215f84223afda1aa9c33853b2346b
#
_cell.length_a   1.000
_cell.length_b   1.000
_cell.length_c   1.000
_cell.angle_alpha   90.00
_cell.angle_beta   90.00
_cell.angle_gamma   90.00
#
_symmetry.space_group_name_H-M   'P 1'
#
loop_
_entity.id
_entity.type
_entity.pdbx_description
1 polymer ?
#
loop_
_entity_poly.entity_id
_entity_poly.type
_entity_poly.pdbx_seq_one_letter_code
_entity_poly.pdbx_strand_id
1 'polypeptide(L)'
;MTKKPLDLYQEYFIDHDFERLDLFHQLAEKYPVQRVLYPGSFVHITPSFVFPFTTYVDSDKRAHKFFQSPGLGDFIEARKIYPQKAVFNFHAADYREPFCEADKSFDILISQYAGFVSQHCKSYLKIGGILLVNNSHGDAGMASIDRDYALIGVIIRRSGNHRISEKNLDTYFIPKMPINNIREVLEKTQKGIGYTRT
;
A
#
# COMPACT_ATOMS: atom_id res chain seq x y z
N MET A 1 0.53 -15.38 28.55
CA MET A 1 1.56 -15.68 27.55
C MET A 1 1.77 -14.42 26.73
N THR A 2 2.99 -13.90 26.65
CA THR A 2 3.33 -12.77 25.79
C THR A 2 3.24 -13.24 24.34
N LYS A 3 2.36 -12.63 23.52
CA LYS A 3 2.23 -12.93 22.08
C LYS A 3 3.61 -12.74 21.42
N LYS A 4 4.03 -13.72 20.61
CA LYS A 4 5.23 -13.56 19.78
C LYS A 4 4.94 -12.50 18.72
N PRO A 5 5.93 -11.71 18.29
CA PRO A 5 5.69 -10.67 17.27
C PRO A 5 5.04 -11.19 15.98
N LEU A 6 5.44 -12.35 15.46
CA LEU A 6 4.83 -12.97 14.28
C LEU A 6 3.34 -13.33 14.47
N ASP A 7 2.87 -13.52 15.72
CA ASP A 7 1.45 -13.75 16.02
C ASP A 7 0.59 -12.56 15.60
N LEU A 8 1.15 -11.32 15.55
CA LEU A 8 0.43 -10.15 15.06
C LEU A 8 0.09 -10.27 13.57
N TYR A 9 1.02 -10.77 12.76
CA TYR A 9 0.74 -10.96 11.33
C TYR A 9 -0.33 -12.04 11.12
N GLN A 10 -0.24 -13.13 11.87
CA GLN A 10 -1.25 -14.19 11.85
C GLN A 10 -2.63 -13.60 12.19
N GLU A 11 -2.74 -12.91 13.32
CA GLU A 11 -3.99 -12.35 13.84
C GLU A 11 -4.61 -11.32 12.89
N TYR A 12 -3.81 -10.36 12.37
CA TYR A 12 -4.36 -9.24 11.61
C TYR A 12 -4.57 -9.55 10.13
N PHE A 13 -3.82 -10.49 9.56
CA PHE A 13 -3.83 -10.70 8.11
C PHE A 13 -4.21 -12.12 7.69
N ILE A 14 -3.67 -13.17 8.31
CA ILE A 14 -3.99 -14.55 7.92
C ILE A 14 -5.39 -14.94 8.41
N ASP A 15 -5.68 -14.78 9.70
CA ASP A 15 -6.95 -15.18 10.31
C ASP A 15 -8.15 -14.41 9.75
N HIS A 16 -7.92 -13.24 9.17
CA HIS A 16 -8.94 -12.39 8.56
C HIS A 16 -9.02 -12.49 7.03
N ASP A 17 -8.24 -13.36 6.39
CA ASP A 17 -8.13 -13.43 4.93
C ASP A 17 -7.81 -12.05 4.30
N PHE A 18 -6.84 -11.35 4.89
CA PHE A 18 -6.52 -9.98 4.57
C PHE A 18 -5.10 -9.79 4.02
N GLU A 19 -4.41 -10.89 3.71
CA GLU A 19 -3.06 -10.87 3.12
C GLU A 19 -3.04 -10.24 1.72
N ARG A 20 -4.10 -10.47 0.92
CA ARG A 20 -4.20 -9.99 -0.47
C ARG A 20 -3.06 -10.46 -1.36
N LEU A 21 -2.58 -11.66 -1.12
CA LEU A 21 -1.44 -12.23 -1.84
C LEU A 21 -1.70 -12.28 -3.36
N ASP A 22 -2.91 -12.66 -3.75
CA ASP A 22 -3.37 -12.70 -5.14
C ASP A 22 -3.32 -11.34 -5.84
N LEU A 23 -3.60 -10.25 -5.13
CA LEU A 23 -3.48 -8.89 -5.65
C LEU A 23 -2.01 -8.56 -5.98
N PHE A 24 -1.09 -8.83 -5.05
CA PHE A 24 0.33 -8.55 -5.27
C PHE A 24 0.91 -9.42 -6.38
N HIS A 25 0.47 -10.68 -6.52
CA HIS A 25 0.83 -11.55 -7.65
C HIS A 25 0.42 -10.94 -8.99
N GLN A 26 -0.83 -10.50 -9.13
CA GLN A 26 -1.31 -9.86 -10.35
C GLN A 26 -0.54 -8.57 -10.68
N LEU A 27 -0.15 -7.80 -9.68
CA LEU A 27 0.69 -6.63 -9.88
C LEU A 27 2.09 -7.00 -10.38
N ALA A 28 2.71 -8.04 -9.81
CA ALA A 28 4.01 -8.51 -10.22
C ALA A 28 4.01 -9.14 -11.63
N GLU A 29 2.94 -9.83 -12.01
CA GLU A 29 2.76 -10.38 -13.35
C GLU A 29 2.56 -9.28 -14.41
N LYS A 30 1.85 -8.21 -14.02
CA LYS A 30 1.48 -7.16 -14.96
C LYS A 30 2.55 -6.10 -15.14
N TYR A 31 3.32 -5.80 -14.12
CA TYR A 31 4.26 -4.68 -14.09
C TYR A 31 5.66 -5.12 -13.67
N PRO A 32 6.72 -4.55 -14.25
CA PRO A 32 8.12 -4.88 -13.92
C PRO A 32 8.53 -4.24 -12.58
N VAL A 33 8.01 -4.75 -11.46
CA VAL A 33 8.24 -4.21 -10.13
C VAL A 33 9.38 -4.93 -9.44
N GLN A 34 10.32 -4.17 -8.89
CA GLN A 34 11.42 -4.66 -8.05
C GLN A 34 11.40 -4.04 -6.66
N ARG A 35 11.15 -2.75 -6.56
CA ARG A 35 11.24 -1.98 -5.32
C ARG A 35 9.89 -1.42 -4.91
N VAL A 36 9.46 -1.73 -3.70
CA VAL A 36 8.17 -1.34 -3.14
C VAL A 36 8.37 -0.48 -1.90
N LEU A 37 7.62 0.61 -1.78
CA LEU A 37 7.51 1.42 -0.58
C LEU A 37 6.10 1.28 0.01
N TYR A 38 6.02 0.95 1.29
CA TYR A 38 4.75 0.77 1.99
C TYR A 38 4.69 1.57 3.31
N PRO A 39 4.32 2.86 3.24
CA PRO A 39 4.07 3.69 4.41
C PRO A 39 2.74 3.33 5.09
N GLY A 40 2.72 3.42 6.43
CA GLY A 40 1.55 3.04 7.23
C GLY A 40 1.22 1.56 7.12
N SER A 41 2.27 0.73 6.97
CA SER A 41 2.12 -0.71 6.70
C SER A 41 1.65 -1.51 7.91
N PHE A 42 1.81 -0.97 9.12
CA PHE A 42 1.74 -1.74 10.35
C PHE A 42 2.64 -3.00 10.23
N VAL A 43 2.08 -4.20 10.35
CA VAL A 43 2.82 -5.46 10.20
C VAL A 43 2.45 -6.22 8.92
N HIS A 44 1.87 -5.55 7.93
CA HIS A 44 1.45 -6.16 6.67
C HIS A 44 2.63 -6.44 5.73
N ILE A 45 3.27 -7.59 5.88
CA ILE A 45 4.49 -7.97 5.16
C ILE A 45 4.25 -8.75 3.87
N THR A 46 3.00 -8.99 3.46
CA THR A 46 2.67 -9.74 2.25
C THR A 46 3.39 -9.25 0.99
N PRO A 47 3.63 -7.92 0.77
CA PRO A 47 4.42 -7.47 -0.37
C PRO A 47 5.81 -8.12 -0.45
N SER A 48 6.47 -8.41 0.69
CA SER A 48 7.77 -9.09 0.71
C SER A 48 7.73 -10.55 0.26
N PHE A 49 6.58 -11.18 0.14
CA PHE A 49 6.47 -12.53 -0.43
C PHE A 49 6.49 -12.51 -1.96
N VAL A 50 6.22 -11.34 -2.56
CA VAL A 50 6.04 -11.17 -4.01
C VAL A 50 7.13 -10.31 -4.63
N PHE A 51 7.62 -9.30 -3.91
CA PHE A 51 8.60 -8.33 -4.40
C PHE A 51 9.92 -8.46 -3.65
N PRO A 52 11.06 -8.49 -4.36
CA PRO A 52 12.36 -8.78 -3.74
C PRO A 52 12.89 -7.68 -2.83
N PHE A 53 12.48 -6.42 -3.04
CA PHE A 53 12.93 -5.28 -2.25
C PHE A 53 11.71 -4.49 -1.74
N THR A 54 11.44 -4.56 -0.43
CA THR A 54 10.31 -3.84 0.17
C THR A 54 10.79 -2.98 1.34
N THR A 55 10.47 -1.70 1.30
CA THR A 55 10.68 -0.78 2.43
C THR A 55 9.33 -0.47 3.09
N TYR A 56 9.28 -0.66 4.39
CA TYR A 56 8.14 -0.39 5.25
C TYR A 56 8.41 0.84 6.11
N VAL A 57 7.40 1.66 6.34
CA VAL A 57 7.49 2.84 7.21
C VAL A 57 6.28 2.87 8.13
N ASP A 58 6.49 2.86 9.44
CA ASP A 58 5.39 2.95 10.41
C ASP A 58 5.88 3.52 11.74
N SER A 59 5.06 4.32 12.40
CA SER A 59 5.35 4.89 13.71
C SER A 59 4.82 4.05 14.89
N ASP A 60 4.04 2.99 14.63
CA ASP A 60 3.50 2.12 15.68
C ASP A 60 4.62 1.30 16.35
N LYS A 61 4.71 1.37 17.67
CA LYS A 61 5.71 0.63 18.46
C LYS A 61 5.58 -0.89 18.33
N ARG A 62 4.40 -1.41 17.98
CA ARG A 62 4.18 -2.84 17.75
C ARG A 62 4.79 -3.25 16.40
N ALA A 63 4.64 -2.41 15.36
CA ALA A 63 5.30 -2.60 14.09
C ALA A 63 6.83 -2.60 14.27
N HIS A 64 7.39 -1.64 15.01
CA HIS A 64 8.82 -1.60 15.29
C HIS A 64 9.32 -2.91 15.95
N LYS A 65 8.64 -3.39 16.98
CA LYS A 65 8.98 -4.68 17.63
C LYS A 65 8.85 -5.88 16.68
N PHE A 66 7.83 -5.85 15.82
CA PHE A 66 7.60 -6.89 14.82
C PHE A 66 8.76 -6.98 13.82
N PHE A 67 9.15 -5.85 13.23
CA PHE A 67 10.23 -5.82 12.24
C PHE A 67 11.62 -6.14 12.83
N GLN A 68 11.80 -6.02 14.12
CA GLN A 68 13.01 -6.44 14.84
C GLN A 68 12.99 -7.91 15.28
N SER A 69 11.90 -8.65 14.99
CA SER A 69 11.75 -10.02 15.50
C SER A 69 12.74 -10.98 14.90
N PRO A 70 13.45 -11.77 15.71
CA PRO A 70 14.19 -12.92 15.20
C PRO A 70 13.26 -13.86 14.41
N GLY A 71 13.73 -14.33 13.26
CA GLY A 71 12.97 -15.25 12.40
C GLY A 71 12.02 -14.59 11.40
N LEU A 72 11.84 -13.26 11.43
CA LEU A 72 11.01 -12.58 10.41
C LEU A 72 11.59 -12.79 9.00
N GLY A 73 12.91 -12.68 8.84
CA GLY A 73 13.59 -12.95 7.57
C GLY A 73 13.35 -14.38 7.08
N ASP A 74 13.49 -15.37 7.96
CA ASP A 74 13.23 -16.78 7.62
C ASP A 74 11.77 -17.02 7.26
N PHE A 75 10.84 -16.35 7.95
CA PHE A 75 9.42 -16.43 7.66
C PHE A 75 9.10 -15.87 6.25
N ILE A 76 9.73 -14.74 5.86
CA ILE A 76 9.58 -14.18 4.50
C ILE A 76 10.22 -15.10 3.48
N GLU A 77 11.45 -15.60 3.71
CA GLU A 77 12.15 -16.50 2.82
C GLU A 77 11.36 -17.80 2.55
N ALA A 78 10.68 -18.33 3.55
CA ALA A 78 9.87 -19.54 3.41
C ALA A 78 8.58 -19.34 2.58
N ARG A 79 8.12 -18.10 2.43
CA ARG A 79 6.83 -17.78 1.76
C ARG A 79 6.99 -17.02 0.44
N LYS A 80 8.16 -16.50 0.13
CA LYS A 80 8.41 -15.74 -1.10
C LYS A 80 8.30 -16.62 -2.35
N ILE A 81 7.94 -16.00 -3.47
CA ILE A 81 7.75 -16.68 -4.76
C ILE A 81 8.83 -16.35 -5.80
N TYR A 82 9.78 -15.51 -5.48
CA TYR A 82 10.89 -15.12 -6.36
C TYR A 82 12.21 -15.77 -5.91
N PRO A 83 13.20 -15.96 -6.81
CA PRO A 83 14.42 -16.71 -6.51
C PRO A 83 15.46 -15.93 -5.69
N GLN A 84 15.49 -14.59 -5.80
CA GLN A 84 16.46 -13.75 -5.09
C GLN A 84 16.25 -13.80 -3.58
N LYS A 85 17.29 -13.52 -2.79
CA LYS A 85 17.14 -13.32 -1.35
C LYS A 85 16.21 -12.12 -1.10
N ALA A 86 15.27 -12.27 -0.18
CA ALA A 86 14.39 -11.18 0.21
C ALA A 86 15.18 -10.09 0.94
N VAL A 87 14.95 -8.84 0.55
CA VAL A 87 15.48 -7.67 1.22
C VAL A 87 14.32 -6.82 1.68
N PHE A 88 14.23 -6.60 2.98
CA PHE A 88 13.26 -5.68 3.53
C PHE A 88 13.93 -4.70 4.49
N ASN A 89 13.48 -3.44 4.43
CA ASN A 89 13.89 -2.38 5.35
C ASN A 89 12.68 -1.92 6.15
N PHE A 90 12.91 -1.42 7.35
CA PHE A 90 11.86 -0.81 8.16
C PHE A 90 12.35 0.49 8.77
N HIS A 91 11.62 1.58 8.51
CA HIS A 91 11.81 2.87 9.15
C HIS A 91 10.74 3.05 10.25
N ALA A 92 11.18 3.11 11.51
CA ALA A 92 10.33 3.45 12.64
C ALA A 92 10.09 4.98 12.65
N ALA A 93 9.27 5.47 11.73
CA ALA A 93 9.06 6.88 11.45
C ALA A 93 7.61 7.18 11.07
N ASP A 94 7.22 8.44 11.23
CA ASP A 94 6.00 8.96 10.63
C ASP A 94 6.27 9.25 9.14
N TYR A 95 5.55 8.61 8.23
CA TYR A 95 5.73 8.79 6.79
C TYR A 95 5.41 10.19 6.28
N ARG A 96 4.79 11.05 7.11
CA ARG A 96 4.55 12.47 6.80
C ARG A 96 5.82 13.30 6.90
N GLU A 97 6.84 12.78 7.59
CA GLU A 97 8.16 13.38 7.71
C GLU A 97 9.15 12.68 6.76
N PRO A 98 10.18 13.38 6.28
CA PRO A 98 11.21 12.78 5.44
C PRO A 98 11.92 11.62 6.15
N PHE A 99 12.18 10.53 5.44
CA PHE A 99 12.97 9.40 5.92
C PHE A 99 14.07 9.01 4.91
N CYS A 100 15.04 8.23 5.34
CA CYS A 100 16.28 7.98 4.60
C CYS A 100 16.08 6.99 3.43
N GLU A 101 15.41 7.46 2.37
CA GLU A 101 15.33 6.77 1.07
C GLU A 101 15.57 7.78 -0.05
N ALA A 102 16.06 7.30 -1.19
CA ALA A 102 16.31 8.17 -2.34
C ALA A 102 15.01 8.51 -3.08
N ASP A 103 14.88 9.75 -3.56
CA ASP A 103 13.79 10.14 -4.45
C ASP A 103 13.75 9.28 -5.70
N LYS A 104 12.56 9.06 -6.24
CA LYS A 104 12.31 8.32 -7.49
C LYS A 104 12.99 6.94 -7.51
N SER A 105 13.01 6.26 -6.37
CA SER A 105 13.70 4.97 -6.24
C SER A 105 12.77 3.75 -6.19
N PHE A 106 11.45 3.95 -6.01
CA PHE A 106 10.48 2.87 -5.89
C PHE A 106 9.59 2.74 -7.13
N ASP A 107 9.30 1.50 -7.51
CA ASP A 107 8.42 1.16 -8.64
C ASP A 107 6.96 1.19 -8.23
N ILE A 108 6.65 0.79 -6.98
CA ILE A 108 5.32 0.87 -6.37
C ILE A 108 5.38 1.63 -5.04
N LEU A 109 4.39 2.51 -4.84
CA LEU A 109 4.02 3.11 -3.57
C LEU A 109 2.68 2.52 -3.12
N ILE A 110 2.64 1.87 -1.96
CA ILE A 110 1.41 1.28 -1.39
C ILE A 110 0.83 2.23 -0.35
N SER A 111 -0.43 2.60 -0.55
CA SER A 111 -1.24 3.38 0.39
C SER A 111 -2.52 2.63 0.73
N GLN A 112 -2.50 1.87 1.81
CA GLN A 112 -3.65 1.10 2.25
C GLN A 112 -3.91 1.33 3.73
N TYR A 113 -5.09 1.90 4.05
CA TYR A 113 -5.54 2.17 5.43
C TYR A 113 -4.62 3.12 6.22
N ALA A 114 -3.82 3.91 5.52
CA ALA A 114 -3.09 5.03 6.05
C ALA A 114 -3.76 6.36 5.62
N GLY A 115 -3.19 7.49 5.97
CA GLY A 115 -3.67 8.79 5.51
C GLY A 115 -3.23 9.11 4.07
N PHE A 116 -2.86 10.35 3.78
CA PHE A 116 -2.50 10.84 2.43
C PHE A 116 -1.07 10.48 2.03
N VAL A 117 -0.76 9.19 1.96
CA VAL A 117 0.54 8.66 1.52
C VAL A 117 0.88 9.15 0.11
N SER A 118 -0.12 9.22 -0.78
CA SER A 118 0.05 9.72 -2.15
C SER A 118 0.62 11.13 -2.22
N GLN A 119 0.41 11.94 -1.19
CA GLN A 119 0.90 13.32 -1.13
C GLN A 119 2.26 13.41 -0.44
N HIS A 120 2.42 12.72 0.70
CA HIS A 120 3.63 12.80 1.52
C HIS A 120 4.80 12.00 0.94
N CYS A 121 4.53 10.87 0.29
CA CYS A 121 5.56 9.95 -0.20
C CYS A 121 5.73 9.97 -1.73
N LYS A 122 5.09 10.90 -2.43
CA LYS A 122 5.12 11.01 -3.89
C LYS A 122 6.51 11.12 -4.47
N SER A 123 7.41 11.86 -3.80
CA SER A 123 8.77 12.10 -4.27
C SER A 123 9.59 10.81 -4.39
N TYR A 124 9.30 9.80 -3.56
CA TYR A 124 10.00 8.52 -3.59
C TYR A 124 9.58 7.61 -4.75
N LEU A 125 8.38 7.82 -5.33
CA LEU A 125 7.89 7.05 -6.46
C LEU A 125 8.56 7.47 -7.77
N LYS A 126 9.01 6.53 -8.57
CA LYS A 126 9.56 6.78 -9.91
C LYS A 126 8.52 7.44 -10.81
N ILE A 127 8.99 8.22 -11.79
CA ILE A 127 8.14 8.62 -12.91
C ILE A 127 7.73 7.36 -13.67
N GLY A 128 6.42 7.19 -13.91
CA GLY A 128 5.85 5.96 -14.46
C GLY A 128 5.71 4.82 -13.44
N GLY A 129 6.04 5.07 -12.17
CA GLY A 129 5.78 4.14 -11.07
C GLY A 129 4.28 4.07 -10.73
N ILE A 130 3.92 3.09 -9.91
CA ILE A 130 2.51 2.76 -9.63
C ILE A 130 2.17 3.15 -8.19
N LEU A 131 1.10 3.90 -8.01
CA LEU A 131 0.44 4.11 -6.73
C LEU A 131 -0.68 3.07 -6.57
N LEU A 132 -0.50 2.13 -5.64
CA LEU A 132 -1.57 1.22 -5.19
C LEU A 132 -2.28 1.84 -4.00
N VAL A 133 -3.50 2.31 -4.17
CA VAL A 133 -4.20 3.10 -3.17
C VAL A 133 -5.64 2.66 -2.96
N ASN A 134 -6.14 2.77 -1.74
CA ASN A 134 -7.56 2.64 -1.43
C ASN A 134 -8.17 3.96 -0.94
N ASN A 135 -9.50 4.00 -0.87
CA ASN A 135 -10.24 5.22 -0.52
C ASN A 135 -10.66 5.27 0.97
N SER A 136 -10.13 4.41 1.83
CA SER A 136 -10.58 4.33 3.24
C SER A 136 -10.36 5.62 4.01
N HIS A 137 -9.21 6.29 3.80
CA HIS A 137 -8.85 7.58 4.39
C HIS A 137 -8.85 8.73 3.37
N GLY A 138 -9.41 8.50 2.18
CA GLY A 138 -9.55 9.51 1.15
C GLY A 138 -8.34 9.69 0.23
N ASP A 139 -7.29 8.88 0.38
CA ASP A 139 -6.07 9.04 -0.40
C ASP A 139 -6.24 8.74 -1.89
N ALA A 140 -7.10 7.78 -2.27
CA ALA A 140 -7.45 7.57 -3.66
C ALA A 140 -8.17 8.79 -4.27
N GLY A 141 -9.05 9.42 -3.49
CA GLY A 141 -9.68 10.70 -3.88
C GLY A 141 -8.66 11.82 -4.02
N MET A 142 -7.69 11.90 -3.11
CA MET A 142 -6.62 12.89 -3.18
C MET A 142 -5.74 12.68 -4.42
N ALA A 143 -5.36 11.43 -4.70
CA ALA A 143 -4.61 11.09 -5.91
C ALA A 143 -5.39 11.38 -7.19
N SER A 144 -6.72 11.18 -7.19
CA SER A 144 -7.56 11.42 -8.39
C SER A 144 -7.64 12.87 -8.83
N ILE A 145 -7.38 13.82 -7.93
CA ILE A 145 -7.35 15.26 -8.22
C ILE A 145 -5.93 15.82 -8.38
N ASP A 146 -4.92 14.99 -8.22
CA ASP A 146 -3.52 15.36 -8.41
C ASP A 146 -3.10 15.07 -9.87
N ARG A 147 -2.65 16.11 -10.58
CA ARG A 147 -2.30 16.05 -12.01
C ARG A 147 -1.11 15.15 -12.34
N ASP A 148 -0.31 14.78 -11.33
CA ASP A 148 0.84 13.90 -11.54
C ASP A 148 0.45 12.42 -11.50
N TYR A 149 -0.79 12.09 -11.14
CA TYR A 149 -1.31 10.73 -11.18
C TYR A 149 -2.35 10.56 -12.29
N ALA A 150 -2.33 9.40 -12.92
CA ALA A 150 -3.37 8.97 -13.85
C ALA A 150 -3.96 7.64 -13.37
N LEU A 151 -5.28 7.51 -13.38
CA LEU A 151 -5.94 6.25 -13.08
C LEU A 151 -5.69 5.26 -14.21
N ILE A 152 -4.92 4.21 -13.96
CA ILE A 152 -4.55 3.17 -14.96
C ILE A 152 -5.30 1.86 -14.74
N GLY A 153 -5.94 1.69 -13.61
CA GLY A 153 -6.69 0.47 -13.30
C GLY A 153 -7.40 0.56 -11.97
N VAL A 154 -8.37 -0.31 -11.79
CA VAL A 154 -9.11 -0.49 -10.54
C VAL A 154 -9.06 -1.93 -10.12
N ILE A 155 -9.03 -2.16 -8.81
CA ILE A 155 -9.01 -3.49 -8.23
C ILE A 155 -10.43 -3.85 -7.80
N ILE A 156 -10.93 -4.92 -8.38
CA ILE A 156 -12.26 -5.47 -8.08
C ILE A 156 -12.08 -6.76 -7.28
N ARG A 157 -12.66 -6.82 -6.08
CA ARG A 157 -12.73 -8.07 -5.30
C ARG A 157 -14.04 -8.79 -5.60
N ARG A 158 -13.97 -10.01 -6.09
CA ARG A 158 -15.13 -10.86 -6.37
C ARG A 158 -14.87 -12.29 -5.91
N SER A 159 -15.77 -12.83 -5.08
CA SER A 159 -15.66 -14.21 -4.55
C SER A 159 -14.31 -14.49 -3.88
N GLY A 160 -13.81 -13.52 -3.10
CA GLY A 160 -12.52 -13.65 -2.39
C GLY A 160 -11.28 -13.29 -3.21
N ASN A 161 -11.36 -13.25 -4.54
CA ASN A 161 -10.22 -12.97 -5.42
C ASN A 161 -10.21 -11.52 -5.91
N HIS A 162 -9.01 -10.97 -6.08
CA HIS A 162 -8.80 -9.65 -6.68
C HIS A 162 -8.61 -9.77 -8.19
N ARG A 163 -9.03 -8.74 -8.91
CA ARG A 163 -8.81 -8.60 -10.36
C ARG A 163 -8.54 -7.15 -10.69
N ILE A 164 -7.50 -6.91 -11.48
CA ILE A 164 -7.20 -5.59 -12.04
C ILE A 164 -8.04 -5.40 -13.32
N SER A 165 -8.78 -4.29 -13.39
CA SER A 165 -9.58 -3.90 -14.54
C SER A 165 -9.15 -2.53 -15.04
N GLU A 166 -8.96 -2.39 -16.35
CA GLU A 166 -8.65 -1.14 -17.04
C GLU A 166 -9.86 -0.58 -17.83
N LYS A 167 -11.05 -1.17 -17.59
CA LYS A 167 -12.26 -0.81 -18.31
C LYS A 167 -13.04 0.29 -17.62
N ASN A 168 -13.60 1.23 -18.41
CA ASN A 168 -14.50 2.29 -17.95
C ASN A 168 -13.91 3.13 -16.80
N LEU A 169 -12.62 3.45 -16.88
CA LEU A 169 -11.90 4.18 -15.82
C LEU A 169 -12.45 5.59 -15.63
N ASP A 170 -13.00 6.19 -16.68
CA ASP A 170 -13.69 7.48 -16.71
C ASP A 170 -14.94 7.54 -15.83
N THR A 171 -15.49 6.40 -15.45
CA THR A 171 -16.67 6.31 -14.57
C THR A 171 -16.35 6.31 -13.08
N TYR A 172 -15.06 6.23 -12.74
CA TYR A 172 -14.60 6.27 -11.35
C TYR A 172 -14.34 7.71 -10.89
N PHE A 173 -14.34 7.92 -9.60
CA PHE A 173 -14.14 9.24 -8.95
C PHE A 173 -15.16 10.32 -9.32
N ILE A 174 -16.36 9.93 -9.77
CA ILE A 174 -17.50 10.84 -9.92
C ILE A 174 -18.21 10.90 -8.55
N PRO A 175 -18.19 12.06 -7.84
CA PRO A 175 -18.85 12.15 -6.53
C PRO A 175 -20.36 11.88 -6.63
N LYS A 176 -20.92 11.16 -5.65
CA LYS A 176 -22.39 10.92 -5.57
C LYS A 176 -23.18 12.22 -5.32
N MET A 177 -22.56 13.19 -4.67
CA MET A 177 -23.13 14.50 -4.39
C MET A 177 -22.20 15.57 -4.95
N PRO A 178 -22.72 16.70 -5.47
CA PRO A 178 -21.87 17.81 -5.89
C PRO A 178 -20.97 18.29 -4.77
N ILE A 179 -19.68 18.44 -5.03
CA ILE A 179 -18.67 18.91 -4.08
C ILE A 179 -17.87 20.01 -4.78
N ASN A 180 -17.90 21.21 -4.22
CA ASN A 180 -17.21 22.36 -4.80
C ASN A 180 -15.69 22.26 -4.70
N ASN A 181 -15.18 21.74 -3.58
CA ASN A 181 -13.76 21.58 -3.34
C ASN A 181 -13.48 20.21 -2.70
N ILE A 182 -13.15 19.24 -3.54
CA ILE A 182 -12.88 17.87 -3.11
C ILE A 182 -11.67 17.83 -2.16
N ARG A 183 -10.60 18.56 -2.44
CA ARG A 183 -9.39 18.59 -1.61
C ARG A 183 -9.71 19.04 -0.18
N GLU A 184 -10.42 20.15 -0.03
CA GLU A 184 -10.78 20.70 1.28
C GLU A 184 -11.61 19.69 2.11
N VAL A 185 -12.57 19.03 1.47
CA VAL A 185 -13.39 18.00 2.15
C VAL A 185 -12.54 16.83 2.61
N LEU A 186 -11.63 16.33 1.77
CA LEU A 186 -10.74 15.22 2.11
C LEU A 186 -9.79 15.60 3.26
N GLU A 187 -9.13 16.76 3.18
CA GLU A 187 -8.21 17.26 4.21
C GLU A 187 -8.91 17.45 5.56
N LYS A 188 -10.13 18.00 5.55
CA LYS A 188 -10.92 18.24 6.77
C LYS A 188 -11.43 16.94 7.40
N THR A 189 -11.89 16.01 6.60
CA THR A 189 -12.56 14.79 7.10
C THR A 189 -11.62 13.63 7.33
N GLN A 190 -10.49 13.57 6.63
CA GLN A 190 -9.56 12.42 6.59
C GLN A 190 -10.27 11.11 6.25
N LYS A 191 -11.33 11.20 5.42
CA LYS A 191 -12.18 10.07 5.00
C LYS A 191 -12.44 10.12 3.52
N GLY A 192 -12.61 8.94 2.92
CA GLY A 192 -13.01 8.83 1.53
C GLY A 192 -14.36 9.48 1.25
N ILE A 193 -14.45 10.17 0.12
CA ILE A 193 -15.70 10.69 -0.42
C ILE A 193 -16.48 9.53 -1.04
N GLY A 194 -17.82 9.58 -0.98
CA GLY A 194 -18.68 8.65 -1.69
C GLY A 194 -18.70 8.93 -3.19
N TYR A 195 -18.11 8.03 -3.97
CA TYR A 195 -18.15 8.07 -5.43
C TYR A 195 -19.23 7.15 -5.98
N THR A 196 -19.69 7.39 -7.20
CA THR A 196 -20.67 6.52 -7.89
C THR A 196 -20.12 5.13 -8.13
N ARG A 197 -18.79 5.04 -8.36
CA ARG A 197 -17.99 3.80 -8.41
C ARG A 197 -16.70 4.00 -7.63
N THR A 198 -16.34 3.01 -6.83
CA THR A 198 -15.10 2.92 -6.06
C THR A 198 -14.55 1.51 -6.13
#